data_08e814bef0935bb3a53ec2cb10fe2b39
#
_entry.id   08e814bef0935bb3a53ec2cb10fe2b39
#
_cell.length_a   1.000
_cell.length_b   1.000
_cell.length_c   1.000
_cell.angle_alpha   90.00
_cell.angle_beta   90.00
_cell.angle_gamma   90.00
#
_symmetry.space_group_name_H-M   'P 1'
#
loop_
_entity.id
_entity.type
_entity.pdbx_description
1 polymer ?
#
loop_
_entity_poly.entity_id
_entity_poly.type
_entity_poly.pdbx_seq_one_letter_code
_entity_poly.pdbx_strand_id
1 'polypeptide(L)'
;ALGGMIGYLVAQLRIPSFVVTLATFLAFQGLLLLLVGEGGTIRIEDPVILAVENKNLPVISSWIFFALISAGYIASGLWKFNRRRQAGLVDNLFKFWLIKTLGLVIIGAAATAILTVERSNNPQLTSLRGIPYVVPVIFVLLVGATFVLTRTAYGLHIYAVGGNAEAARRAGINVRAVRISAFMICSGFAAIAGMIFVSRANSEIGRAHV
;
A
#
# COMPACT_ATOMS: atom_id res chain seq x y z
N ALA A 1 -13.09 8.39 10.43
CA ALA A 1 -14.52 8.52 10.75
C ALA A 1 -15.40 7.62 9.86
N LEU A 2 -15.36 7.76 8.52
CA LEU A 2 -16.22 7.03 7.57
C LEU A 2 -16.13 5.51 7.65
N GLY A 3 -14.92 4.95 7.68
CA GLY A 3 -14.74 3.52 7.84
C GLY A 3 -15.29 2.97 9.17
N GLY A 4 -15.25 3.78 10.23
CA GLY A 4 -15.87 3.43 11.50
C GLY A 4 -17.39 3.35 11.41
N MET A 5 -18.01 4.30 10.71
CA MET A 5 -19.46 4.32 10.47
C MET A 5 -19.90 3.11 9.63
N ILE A 6 -19.22 2.84 8.52
CA ILE A 6 -19.47 1.66 7.67
C ILE A 6 -19.30 0.38 8.49
N GLY A 7 -18.18 0.28 9.22
CA GLY A 7 -17.89 -0.87 10.07
C GLY A 7 -18.93 -1.08 11.17
N TYR A 8 -19.45 -0.01 11.76
CA TYR A 8 -20.54 -0.07 12.74
C TYR A 8 -21.84 -0.60 12.12
N LEU A 9 -22.25 -0.07 10.96
CA LEU A 9 -23.44 -0.54 10.25
C LEU A 9 -23.36 -2.03 9.93
N VAL A 10 -22.21 -2.49 9.41
CA VAL A 10 -21.99 -3.90 9.08
C VAL A 10 -21.93 -4.79 10.33
N ALA A 11 -21.21 -4.36 11.37
CA ALA A 11 -20.95 -5.19 12.55
C ALA A 11 -22.13 -5.22 13.54
N GLN A 12 -22.88 -4.11 13.66
CA GLN A 12 -23.97 -3.95 14.62
C GLN A 12 -25.34 -4.25 14.02
N LEU A 13 -25.63 -3.68 12.84
CA LEU A 13 -26.93 -3.89 12.19
C LEU A 13 -26.98 -5.15 11.33
N ARG A 14 -25.86 -5.88 11.20
CA ARG A 14 -25.73 -7.12 10.41
C ARG A 14 -26.16 -6.94 8.94
N ILE A 15 -26.09 -5.72 8.43
CA ILE A 15 -26.34 -5.47 7.00
C ILE A 15 -25.18 -6.06 6.20
N PRO A 16 -25.43 -6.73 5.07
CA PRO A 16 -24.37 -7.22 4.20
C PRO A 16 -23.39 -6.09 3.84
N SER A 17 -22.09 -6.34 4.00
CA SER A 17 -21.05 -5.32 3.78
C SER A 17 -21.12 -4.72 2.38
N PHE A 18 -21.42 -5.53 1.37
CA PHE A 18 -21.58 -5.08 0.00
C PHE A 18 -22.65 -3.99 -0.15
N VAL A 19 -23.82 -4.16 0.50
CA VAL A 19 -24.91 -3.18 0.43
C VAL A 19 -24.48 -1.84 1.05
N VAL A 20 -23.86 -1.89 2.25
CA VAL A 20 -23.43 -0.67 2.94
C VAL A 20 -22.32 0.05 2.16
N THR A 21 -21.36 -0.68 1.63
CA THR A 21 -20.26 -0.07 0.87
C THR A 21 -20.72 0.50 -0.45
N LEU A 22 -21.61 -0.17 -1.18
CA LEU A 22 -22.19 0.34 -2.42
C LEU A 22 -23.05 1.58 -2.19
N ALA A 23 -23.92 1.55 -1.19
CA ALA A 23 -24.75 2.71 -0.83
C ALA A 23 -23.91 3.92 -0.45
N THR A 24 -22.83 3.70 0.33
CA THR A 24 -21.89 4.76 0.72
C THR A 24 -21.14 5.29 -0.49
N PHE A 25 -20.71 4.44 -1.40
CA PHE A 25 -20.03 4.83 -2.64
C PHE A 25 -20.92 5.73 -3.51
N LEU A 26 -22.20 5.33 -3.73
CA LEU A 26 -23.15 6.13 -4.50
C LEU A 26 -23.47 7.46 -3.82
N ALA A 27 -23.61 7.45 -2.49
CA ALA A 27 -23.84 8.68 -1.73
C ALA A 27 -22.67 9.67 -1.87
N PHE A 28 -21.41 9.18 -1.85
CA PHE A 28 -20.24 10.03 -2.08
C PHE A 28 -20.12 10.52 -3.51
N GLN A 29 -20.51 9.71 -4.50
CA GLN A 29 -20.55 10.19 -5.90
C GLN A 29 -21.58 11.32 -6.06
N GLY A 30 -22.77 11.18 -5.48
CA GLY A 30 -23.77 12.25 -5.46
C GLY A 30 -23.29 13.51 -4.73
N LEU A 31 -22.64 13.34 -3.59
CA LEU A 31 -22.06 14.47 -2.84
C LEU A 31 -20.95 15.16 -3.63
N LEU A 32 -20.08 14.40 -4.30
CA LEU A 32 -19.04 14.95 -5.15
C LEU A 32 -19.63 15.81 -6.27
N LEU A 33 -20.68 15.32 -6.95
CA LEU A 33 -21.35 16.05 -8.02
C LEU A 33 -21.98 17.36 -7.49
N LEU A 34 -22.56 17.35 -6.30
CA LEU A 34 -23.11 18.57 -5.67
C LEU A 34 -22.02 19.58 -5.30
N LEU A 35 -20.85 19.13 -4.86
CA LEU A 35 -19.75 20.00 -4.43
C LEU A 35 -18.96 20.58 -5.61
N VAL A 36 -18.75 19.79 -6.66
CA VAL A 36 -17.95 20.20 -7.82
C VAL A 36 -18.79 20.95 -8.86
N GLY A 37 -20.11 20.68 -8.92
CA GLY A 37 -21.00 21.23 -9.94
C GLY A 37 -20.80 20.59 -11.33
N GLU A 38 -21.57 21.06 -12.31
CA GLU A 38 -21.50 20.57 -13.68
C GLU A 38 -20.21 21.04 -14.36
N GLY A 39 -19.31 20.09 -14.68
CA GLY A 39 -18.09 20.37 -15.44
C GLY A 39 -16.97 21.07 -14.66
N GLY A 40 -17.12 21.23 -13.34
CA GLY A 40 -16.11 21.86 -12.51
C GLY A 40 -14.92 20.92 -12.23
N THR A 41 -13.72 21.49 -12.16
CA THR A 41 -12.52 20.85 -11.67
C THR A 41 -12.01 21.59 -10.45
N ILE A 42 -11.82 20.88 -9.34
CA ILE A 42 -11.20 21.46 -8.15
C ILE A 42 -9.69 21.20 -8.26
N ARG A 43 -8.93 22.29 -8.50
CA ARG A 43 -7.48 22.21 -8.49
C ARG A 43 -6.96 22.11 -7.06
N ILE A 44 -6.14 21.11 -6.81
CA ILE A 44 -5.46 20.95 -5.51
C ILE A 44 -4.08 21.61 -5.64
N GLU A 45 -3.85 22.62 -4.79
CA GLU A 45 -2.59 23.42 -4.77
C GLU A 45 -1.70 23.07 -3.58
N ASP A 46 -2.09 22.10 -2.75
CA ASP A 46 -1.32 21.71 -1.58
C ASP A 46 0.04 21.11 -2.01
N PRO A 47 1.18 21.75 -1.62
CA PRO A 47 2.50 21.34 -2.06
C PRO A 47 2.91 19.95 -1.53
N VAL A 48 2.34 19.50 -0.42
CA VAL A 48 2.65 18.20 0.18
C VAL A 48 2.00 17.10 -0.66
N ILE A 49 0.73 17.27 -1.02
CA ILE A 49 -0.01 16.29 -1.84
C ILE A 49 0.64 16.18 -3.22
N LEU A 50 0.96 17.31 -3.84
CA LEU A 50 1.60 17.34 -5.16
C LEU A 50 3.02 16.75 -5.14
N ALA A 51 3.76 16.91 -4.04
CA ALA A 51 5.13 16.39 -3.94
C ALA A 51 5.20 14.86 -3.93
N VAL A 52 4.18 14.16 -3.46
CA VAL A 52 4.17 12.70 -3.34
C VAL A 52 4.31 12.01 -4.71
N GLU A 53 3.70 12.56 -5.75
CA GLU A 53 3.76 11.99 -7.11
C GLU A 53 4.75 12.75 -8.02
N ASN A 54 4.82 14.08 -7.89
CA ASN A 54 5.59 14.92 -8.80
C ASN A 54 7.09 14.99 -8.47
N LYS A 55 7.49 14.62 -7.26
CA LYS A 55 8.89 14.58 -6.89
C LYS A 55 9.42 13.15 -6.96
N ASN A 56 10.57 13.00 -7.61
CA ASN A 56 11.32 11.74 -7.66
C ASN A 56 12.47 11.79 -6.66
N LEU A 57 12.82 10.64 -6.10
CA LEU A 57 14.06 10.51 -5.35
C LEU A 57 15.26 10.78 -6.28
N PRO A 58 16.31 11.47 -5.82
CA PRO A 58 17.58 11.55 -6.54
C PRO A 58 18.07 10.14 -6.93
N VAL A 59 18.78 10.03 -8.04
CA VAL A 59 19.29 8.74 -8.55
C VAL A 59 20.03 7.95 -7.46
N ILE A 60 20.89 8.63 -6.68
CA ILE A 60 21.65 8.00 -5.60
C ILE A 60 20.72 7.44 -4.53
N SER A 61 19.73 8.20 -4.09
CA SER A 61 18.74 7.73 -3.09
C SER A 61 17.90 6.57 -3.59
N SER A 62 17.60 6.53 -4.90
CA SER A 62 16.88 5.40 -5.52
C SER A 62 17.69 4.10 -5.45
N TRP A 63 18.99 4.16 -5.72
CA TRP A 63 19.87 3.00 -5.60
C TRP A 63 20.09 2.57 -4.14
N ILE A 64 20.20 3.54 -3.21
CA ILE A 64 20.28 3.24 -1.76
C ILE A 64 19.02 2.55 -1.29
N PHE A 65 17.84 3.03 -1.69
CA PHE A 65 16.55 2.41 -1.35
C PHE A 65 16.46 0.98 -1.86
N PHE A 66 16.83 0.75 -3.13
CA PHE A 66 16.88 -0.60 -3.71
C PHE A 66 17.87 -1.50 -2.96
N ALA A 67 19.07 -1.00 -2.65
CA ALA A 67 20.10 -1.76 -1.92
C ALA A 67 19.62 -2.14 -0.51
N LEU A 68 18.97 -1.24 0.21
CA LEU A 68 18.41 -1.51 1.55
C LEU A 68 17.33 -2.58 1.52
N ILE A 69 16.41 -2.52 0.56
CA ILE A 69 15.36 -3.54 0.41
C ILE A 69 15.96 -4.90 0.07
N SER A 70 16.88 -4.93 -0.90
CA SER A 70 17.54 -6.16 -1.34
C SER A 70 18.38 -6.77 -0.21
N ALA A 71 19.13 -5.96 0.52
CA ALA A 71 19.92 -6.39 1.68
C ALA A 71 19.01 -6.92 2.79
N GLY A 72 17.92 -6.24 3.12
CA GLY A 72 16.93 -6.67 4.11
C GLY A 72 16.28 -8.02 3.75
N TYR A 73 15.92 -8.19 2.47
CA TYR A 73 15.37 -9.45 1.96
C TYR A 73 16.39 -10.60 2.07
N ILE A 74 17.62 -10.36 1.62
CA ILE A 74 18.72 -11.34 1.69
C ILE A 74 19.02 -11.69 3.15
N ALA A 75 19.18 -10.69 4.01
CA ALA A 75 19.46 -10.90 5.43
C ALA A 75 18.38 -11.72 6.13
N SER A 76 17.10 -11.42 5.86
CA SER A 76 15.97 -12.17 6.41
C SER A 76 15.95 -13.63 5.95
N GLY A 77 16.31 -13.87 4.70
CA GLY A 77 16.41 -15.21 4.13
C GLY A 77 17.57 -16.00 4.71
N LEU A 78 18.75 -15.41 4.81
CA LEU A 78 19.94 -16.02 5.42
C LEU A 78 19.71 -16.34 6.90
N TRP A 79 19.05 -15.44 7.64
CA TRP A 79 18.72 -15.67 9.04
C TRP A 79 17.77 -16.85 9.22
N LYS A 80 16.73 -16.96 8.39
CA LYS A 80 15.82 -18.11 8.39
C LYS A 80 16.56 -19.40 8.03
N PHE A 81 17.44 -19.36 7.05
CA PHE A 81 18.24 -20.51 6.62
C PHE A 81 19.20 -20.98 7.75
N ASN A 82 19.90 -20.03 8.39
CA ASN A 82 20.83 -20.36 9.49
C ASN A 82 20.09 -20.99 10.68
N ARG A 83 18.91 -20.48 11.05
CA ARG A 83 18.06 -21.09 12.09
C ARG A 83 17.63 -22.52 11.75
N ARG A 84 17.26 -22.78 10.48
CA ARG A 84 16.87 -24.13 10.01
C ARG A 84 18.05 -25.09 10.03
N ARG A 85 19.23 -24.62 9.62
CA ARG A 85 20.46 -25.41 9.65
C ARG A 85 20.83 -25.81 11.08
N GLN A 86 20.70 -24.90 12.03
CA GLN A 86 20.93 -25.18 13.45
C GLN A 86 19.91 -26.18 14.04
N ALA A 87 18.72 -26.27 13.46
CA ALA A 87 17.69 -27.24 13.83
C ALA A 87 17.86 -28.62 13.14
N GLY A 88 18.97 -28.87 12.43
CA GLY A 88 19.25 -30.15 11.77
C GLY A 88 18.46 -30.44 10.51
N LEU A 89 17.68 -29.46 10.03
CA LEU A 89 16.91 -29.61 8.78
C LEU A 89 17.82 -29.29 7.58
N VAL A 90 18.25 -30.36 6.89
CA VAL A 90 19.05 -30.24 5.64
C VAL A 90 18.09 -29.93 4.51
N ASP A 91 18.18 -28.73 3.95
CA ASP A 91 17.29 -28.27 2.88
C ASP A 91 18.00 -28.19 1.53
N ASN A 92 17.60 -29.02 0.59
CA ASN A 92 17.84 -28.79 -0.85
C ASN A 92 17.16 -27.49 -1.37
N LEU A 93 16.33 -26.87 -0.55
CA LEU A 93 15.60 -25.64 -0.81
C LEU A 93 16.50 -24.38 -0.91
N PHE A 94 17.78 -24.48 -0.48
CA PHE A 94 18.72 -23.36 -0.58
C PHE A 94 18.93 -22.93 -2.04
N LYS A 95 19.05 -23.87 -2.97
CA LYS A 95 19.20 -23.57 -4.41
C LYS A 95 17.97 -22.82 -4.95
N PHE A 96 16.77 -23.26 -4.60
CA PHE A 96 15.54 -22.58 -5.01
C PHE A 96 15.41 -21.19 -4.41
N TRP A 97 15.78 -21.04 -3.13
CA TRP A 97 15.79 -19.73 -2.50
C TRP A 97 16.81 -18.80 -3.16
N LEU A 98 18.01 -19.29 -3.47
CA LEU A 98 19.06 -18.54 -4.15
C LEU A 98 18.60 -18.06 -5.53
N ILE A 99 18.04 -18.95 -6.35
CA ILE A 99 17.52 -18.62 -7.69
C ILE A 99 16.41 -17.56 -7.59
N LYS A 100 15.47 -17.75 -6.67
CA LYS A 100 14.38 -16.77 -6.44
C LYS A 100 14.91 -15.41 -6.00
N THR A 101 15.88 -15.40 -5.10
CA THR A 101 16.47 -14.16 -4.57
C THR A 101 17.26 -13.45 -5.67
N LEU A 102 18.07 -14.19 -6.43
CA LEU A 102 18.84 -13.64 -7.55
C LEU A 102 17.91 -13.05 -8.61
N GLY A 103 16.84 -13.77 -8.97
CA GLY A 103 15.84 -13.29 -9.91
C GLY A 103 15.16 -11.99 -9.46
N LEU A 104 14.75 -11.92 -8.18
CA LEU A 104 14.15 -10.70 -7.62
C LEU A 104 15.14 -9.52 -7.61
N VAL A 105 16.40 -9.76 -7.27
CA VAL A 105 17.44 -8.72 -7.26
C VAL A 105 17.72 -8.22 -8.66
N ILE A 106 17.82 -9.12 -9.66
CA ILE A 106 18.05 -8.75 -11.07
C ILE A 106 16.86 -7.93 -11.60
N ILE A 107 15.64 -8.39 -11.38
CA ILE A 107 14.43 -7.68 -11.82
C ILE A 107 14.33 -6.30 -11.14
N GLY A 108 14.59 -6.24 -9.84
CA GLY A 108 14.59 -4.98 -9.08
C GLY A 108 15.69 -4.01 -9.55
N ALA A 109 16.89 -4.52 -9.81
CA ALA A 109 17.98 -3.71 -10.35
C ALA A 109 17.66 -3.18 -11.76
N ALA A 110 17.10 -4.02 -12.64
CA ALA A 110 16.66 -3.61 -13.96
C ALA A 110 15.56 -2.54 -13.89
N ALA A 111 14.56 -2.74 -13.03
CA ALA A 111 13.51 -1.75 -12.80
C ALA A 111 14.07 -0.42 -12.28
N THR A 112 14.98 -0.45 -11.30
CA THR A 112 15.64 0.75 -10.78
C THR A 112 16.48 1.43 -11.85
N ALA A 113 17.22 0.68 -12.66
CA ALA A 113 18.00 1.22 -13.77
C ALA A 113 17.11 1.93 -14.79
N ILE A 114 15.99 1.32 -15.19
CA ILE A 114 15.01 1.93 -16.11
C ILE A 114 14.42 3.21 -15.50
N LEU A 115 14.10 3.19 -14.20
CA LEU A 115 13.53 4.35 -13.50
C LEU A 115 14.54 5.49 -13.31
N THR A 116 15.84 5.21 -13.34
CA THR A 116 16.91 6.23 -13.24
C THR A 116 17.28 6.86 -14.58
N VAL A 117 16.84 6.31 -15.71
CA VAL A 117 16.98 6.93 -17.03
C VAL A 117 16.05 8.12 -17.14
N GLU A 118 16.48 9.19 -17.82
CA GLU A 118 15.65 10.37 -18.09
C GLU A 118 14.48 10.00 -19.00
N ARG A 119 13.26 10.34 -18.55
CA ARG A 119 12.00 10.03 -19.25
C ARG A 119 11.22 11.30 -19.62
N SER A 120 11.78 12.47 -19.34
CA SER A 120 11.16 13.74 -19.69
C SER A 120 11.47 14.12 -21.13
N ASN A 121 10.45 14.58 -21.85
CA ASN A 121 10.63 15.19 -23.18
C ASN A 121 11.37 16.53 -23.13
N ASN A 122 11.32 17.23 -21.97
CA ASN A 122 12.01 18.49 -21.72
C ASN A 122 12.78 18.43 -20.39
N PRO A 123 13.99 17.85 -20.34
CA PRO A 123 14.76 17.66 -19.11
C PRO A 123 15.14 18.94 -18.39
N GLN A 124 15.14 20.08 -19.10
CA GLN A 124 15.47 21.40 -18.53
C GLN A 124 14.34 21.99 -17.68
N LEU A 125 13.10 21.61 -17.93
CA LEU A 125 11.94 22.09 -17.19
C LEU A 125 11.57 21.15 -16.05
N THR A 126 11.54 19.83 -16.31
CA THR A 126 11.21 18.82 -15.31
C THR A 126 12.02 17.56 -15.57
N SER A 127 12.88 17.18 -14.62
CA SER A 127 13.62 15.91 -14.67
C SER A 127 12.76 14.79 -14.06
N LEU A 128 12.51 13.73 -14.83
CA LEU A 128 11.78 12.53 -14.40
C LEU A 128 12.74 11.38 -14.09
N ARG A 129 13.90 11.69 -13.52
CA ARG A 129 14.88 10.69 -13.06
C ARG A 129 14.58 10.23 -11.65
N GLY A 130 14.71 8.92 -11.42
CA GLY A 130 14.62 8.33 -10.10
C GLY A 130 13.26 7.69 -9.79
N ILE A 131 13.17 7.11 -8.60
CA ILE A 131 11.97 6.44 -8.11
C ILE A 131 11.00 7.48 -7.58
N PRO A 132 9.71 7.51 -8.02
CA PRO A 132 8.70 8.39 -7.42
C PRO A 132 8.56 8.17 -5.91
N TYR A 133 8.34 9.22 -5.12
CA TYR A 133 8.15 9.10 -3.67
C TYR A 133 6.99 8.20 -3.27
N VAL A 134 6.01 8.01 -4.14
CA VAL A 134 4.90 7.09 -3.91
C VAL A 134 5.37 5.63 -3.71
N VAL A 135 6.46 5.21 -4.38
CA VAL A 135 6.96 3.83 -4.29
C VAL A 135 7.45 3.48 -2.87
N PRO A 136 8.35 4.26 -2.24
CA PRO A 136 8.72 4.01 -0.85
C PRO A 136 7.54 4.13 0.12
N VAL A 137 6.58 5.03 -0.10
CA VAL A 137 5.37 5.13 0.73
C VAL A 137 4.57 3.83 0.67
N ILE A 138 4.26 3.34 -0.53
CA ILE A 138 3.55 2.06 -0.70
C ILE A 138 4.34 0.91 -0.09
N PHE A 139 5.66 0.88 -0.26
CA PHE A 139 6.50 -0.17 0.31
C PHE A 139 6.43 -0.19 1.84
N VAL A 140 6.53 0.95 2.50
CA VAL A 140 6.40 1.07 3.97
C VAL A 140 5.02 0.61 4.43
N LEU A 141 3.95 1.00 3.72
CA LEU A 141 2.59 0.55 4.03
C LEU A 141 2.43 -0.96 3.88
N LEU A 142 2.97 -1.56 2.82
CA LEU A 142 2.92 -3.01 2.60
C LEU A 142 3.69 -3.78 3.67
N VAL A 143 4.91 -3.34 4.01
CA VAL A 143 5.73 -3.97 5.06
C VAL A 143 5.05 -3.82 6.41
N GLY A 144 4.55 -2.62 6.73
CA GLY A 144 3.83 -2.35 7.98
C GLY A 144 2.57 -3.18 8.11
N ALA A 145 1.73 -3.21 7.08
CA ALA A 145 0.52 -4.03 7.06
C ALA A 145 0.85 -5.54 7.18
N THR A 146 1.85 -6.01 6.45
CA THR A 146 2.31 -7.41 6.54
C THR A 146 2.82 -7.74 7.95
N PHE A 147 3.59 -6.85 8.56
CA PHE A 147 4.07 -7.02 9.93
C PHE A 147 2.89 -7.10 10.91
N VAL A 148 1.95 -6.17 10.84
CA VAL A 148 0.76 -6.17 11.69
C VAL A 148 -0.04 -7.46 11.54
N LEU A 149 -0.29 -7.89 10.30
CA LEU A 149 -1.09 -9.10 10.03
C LEU A 149 -0.39 -10.39 10.44
N THR A 150 0.95 -10.47 10.30
CA THR A 150 1.68 -11.74 10.50
C THR A 150 2.36 -11.85 11.88
N ARG A 151 2.57 -10.72 12.57
CA ARG A 151 3.39 -10.67 13.78
C ARG A 151 2.67 -10.15 15.02
N THR A 152 1.41 -9.69 14.88
CA THR A 152 0.65 -9.17 16.01
C THR A 152 -0.56 -10.04 16.36
N ALA A 153 -1.02 -9.95 17.61
CA ALA A 153 -2.26 -10.59 18.04
C ALA A 153 -3.49 -10.06 17.28
N TYR A 154 -3.44 -8.80 16.87
CA TYR A 154 -4.49 -8.20 16.05
C TYR A 154 -4.65 -8.90 14.70
N GLY A 155 -3.54 -9.18 14.01
CA GLY A 155 -3.55 -9.94 12.76
C GLY A 155 -4.12 -11.35 12.96
N LEU A 156 -3.74 -12.02 14.04
CA LEU A 156 -4.30 -13.34 14.39
C LEU A 156 -5.82 -13.27 14.56
N HIS A 157 -6.34 -12.24 15.25
CA HIS A 157 -7.77 -12.01 15.39
C HIS A 157 -8.47 -11.76 14.06
N ILE A 158 -7.86 -10.99 13.13
CA ILE A 158 -8.40 -10.78 11.77
C ILE A 158 -8.54 -12.11 11.05
N TYR A 159 -7.50 -12.95 11.04
CA TYR A 159 -7.54 -14.27 10.39
C TYR A 159 -8.57 -15.20 11.04
N ALA A 160 -8.65 -15.21 12.37
CA ALA A 160 -9.64 -16.02 13.08
C ALA A 160 -11.08 -15.60 12.74
N VAL A 161 -11.37 -14.29 12.75
CA VAL A 161 -12.70 -13.75 12.42
C VAL A 161 -13.04 -13.96 10.94
N GLY A 162 -12.04 -13.86 10.05
CA GLY A 162 -12.21 -14.11 8.62
C GLY A 162 -12.47 -15.58 8.28
N GLY A 163 -11.82 -16.49 9.00
CA GLY A 163 -12.02 -17.94 8.82
C GLY A 163 -13.36 -18.44 9.36
N ASN A 164 -13.64 -18.17 10.63
CA ASN A 164 -14.92 -18.52 11.25
C ASN A 164 -15.25 -17.56 12.39
N ALA A 165 -16.13 -16.61 12.12
CA ALA A 165 -16.54 -15.60 13.09
C ALA A 165 -17.23 -16.16 14.33
N GLU A 166 -17.97 -17.27 14.19
CA GLU A 166 -18.67 -17.92 15.31
C GLU A 166 -17.67 -18.65 16.24
N ALA A 167 -16.70 -19.38 15.66
CA ALA A 167 -15.63 -20.01 16.42
C ALA A 167 -14.76 -18.96 17.12
N ALA A 168 -14.42 -17.86 16.45
CA ALA A 168 -13.67 -16.76 17.04
C ALA A 168 -14.41 -16.13 18.22
N ARG A 169 -15.74 -15.95 18.11
CA ARG A 169 -16.56 -15.43 19.19
C ARG A 169 -16.58 -16.38 20.42
N ARG A 170 -16.68 -17.68 20.19
CA ARG A 170 -16.62 -18.69 21.26
C ARG A 170 -15.25 -18.73 21.93
N ALA A 171 -14.19 -18.40 21.22
CA ALA A 171 -12.84 -18.24 21.75
C ALA A 171 -12.62 -16.90 22.47
N GLY A 172 -13.65 -16.08 22.69
CA GLY A 172 -13.57 -14.81 23.42
C GLY A 172 -13.11 -13.61 22.57
N ILE A 173 -12.95 -13.77 21.26
CA ILE A 173 -12.55 -12.66 20.37
C ILE A 173 -13.75 -11.74 20.11
N ASN A 174 -13.54 -10.44 20.31
CA ASN A 174 -14.58 -9.43 19.98
C ASN A 174 -14.68 -9.22 18.48
N VAL A 175 -15.50 -10.07 17.81
CA VAL A 175 -15.73 -10.05 16.37
C VAL A 175 -16.19 -8.68 15.86
N ARG A 176 -17.01 -7.94 16.62
CA ARG A 176 -17.51 -6.62 16.24
C ARG A 176 -16.35 -5.60 16.17
N ALA A 177 -15.56 -5.54 17.22
CA ALA A 177 -14.42 -4.61 17.27
C ALA A 177 -13.41 -4.90 16.15
N VAL A 178 -13.12 -6.17 15.88
CA VAL A 178 -12.22 -6.58 14.79
C VAL A 178 -12.78 -6.16 13.42
N ARG A 179 -14.07 -6.35 13.17
CA ARG A 179 -14.68 -5.91 11.91
C ARG A 179 -14.66 -4.38 11.76
N ILE A 180 -15.05 -3.64 12.80
CA ILE A 180 -15.06 -2.16 12.76
C ILE A 180 -13.65 -1.64 12.49
N SER A 181 -12.65 -2.13 13.21
CA SER A 181 -11.26 -1.70 13.02
C SER A 181 -10.71 -2.06 11.64
N ALA A 182 -11.09 -3.21 11.07
CA ALA A 182 -10.72 -3.58 9.71
C ALA A 182 -11.28 -2.58 8.67
N PHE A 183 -12.55 -2.17 8.79
CA PHE A 183 -13.14 -1.15 7.94
C PHE A 183 -12.47 0.23 8.13
N MET A 184 -12.09 0.58 9.37
CA MET A 184 -11.36 1.82 9.64
C MET A 184 -9.99 1.85 8.96
N ILE A 185 -9.23 0.76 9.05
CA ILE A 185 -7.93 0.62 8.40
C ILE A 185 -8.08 0.65 6.88
N CYS A 186 -9.04 -0.09 6.33
CA CYS A 186 -9.34 -0.12 4.89
C CYS A 186 -9.68 1.29 4.37
N SER A 187 -10.52 2.05 5.08
CA SER A 187 -10.83 3.42 4.69
C SER A 187 -9.65 4.38 4.83
N GLY A 188 -8.73 4.13 5.76
CA GLY A 188 -7.47 4.86 5.87
C GLY A 188 -6.58 4.64 4.63
N PHE A 189 -6.40 3.40 4.22
CA PHE A 189 -5.67 3.09 2.98
C PHE A 189 -6.35 3.64 1.74
N ALA A 190 -7.68 3.60 1.66
CA ALA A 190 -8.44 4.19 0.56
C ALA A 190 -8.24 5.71 0.47
N ALA A 191 -8.17 6.41 1.62
CA ALA A 191 -7.88 7.85 1.65
C ALA A 191 -6.48 8.15 1.12
N ILE A 192 -5.46 7.38 1.54
CA ILE A 192 -4.08 7.52 1.04
C ILE A 192 -4.05 7.27 -0.48
N ALA A 193 -4.69 6.21 -0.96
CA ALA A 193 -4.78 5.90 -2.38
C ALA A 193 -5.48 7.02 -3.17
N GLY A 194 -6.55 7.62 -2.61
CA GLY A 194 -7.23 8.76 -3.19
C GLY A 194 -6.33 9.99 -3.31
N MET A 195 -5.54 10.31 -2.27
CA MET A 195 -4.57 11.40 -2.32
C MET A 195 -3.51 11.20 -3.40
N ILE A 196 -2.99 9.98 -3.53
CA ILE A 196 -2.02 9.64 -4.57
C ILE A 196 -2.65 9.79 -5.97
N PHE A 197 -3.88 9.28 -6.13
CA PHE A 197 -4.59 9.37 -7.41
C PHE A 197 -4.85 10.81 -7.85
N VAL A 198 -5.30 11.65 -6.92
CA VAL A 198 -5.56 13.08 -7.19
C VAL A 198 -4.27 13.84 -7.50
N SER A 199 -3.18 13.55 -6.78
CA SER A 199 -1.86 14.12 -7.06
C SER A 199 -1.44 13.86 -8.51
N ARG A 200 -1.64 12.64 -9.00
CA ARG A 200 -1.32 12.24 -10.38
C ARG A 200 -2.20 12.96 -11.40
N ALA A 201 -3.53 12.94 -11.22
CA ALA A 201 -4.46 13.57 -12.13
C ALA A 201 -4.19 15.08 -12.30
N ASN A 202 -3.89 15.76 -11.19
CA ASN A 202 -3.58 17.19 -11.21
C ASN A 202 -2.25 17.49 -11.94
N SER A 203 -1.26 16.58 -11.84
CA SER A 203 0.02 16.73 -12.56
C SER A 203 -0.11 16.57 -14.07
N GLU A 204 -1.03 15.72 -14.55
CA GLU A 204 -1.29 15.52 -15.96
C GLU A 204 -1.99 16.75 -16.59
N ILE A 205 -2.97 17.32 -15.87
CA ILE A 205 -3.68 18.54 -16.31
C ILE A 205 -2.73 19.73 -16.38
N GLY A 206 -1.83 19.89 -15.39
CA GLY A 206 -0.84 20.98 -15.38
C GLY A 206 0.17 20.90 -16.53
N ARG A 207 0.51 19.69 -17.01
CA ARG A 207 1.43 19.49 -18.15
C ARG A 207 0.78 19.71 -19.52
N ALA A 208 -0.54 19.57 -19.62
CA ALA A 208 -1.26 19.77 -20.87
C ALA A 208 -1.41 21.26 -21.26
N HIS A 209 -1.12 22.18 -20.34
CA HIS A 209 -1.25 23.62 -20.52
C HIS A 209 0.09 24.37 -20.65
N VAL A 210 1.22 23.65 -20.74
CA VAL A 210 2.57 24.19 -21.00
C VAL A 210 3.10 23.66 -22.33
#